data_46452937b11810ac3689a0c22b3380d6
#
_entry.id   46452937b11810ac3689a0c22b3380d6
#
_cell.length_a   1.000
_cell.length_b   1.000
_cell.length_c   1.000
_cell.angle_alpha   90.00
_cell.angle_beta   90.00
_cell.angle_gamma   90.00
#
_symmetry.space_group_name_H-M   'P 1'
#
loop_
_entity.id
_entity.type
_entity.pdbx_description
1 polymer ?
#
loop_
_entity_poly.entity_id
_entity_poly.type
_entity_poly.pdbx_seq_one_letter_code
_entity_poly.pdbx_strand_id
1 'polypeptide(L)'
;MIAAYAAAAAIRPEPHDARMLVTNGGGIVAVTPDGAQRRLISDAQDAAYSPDGTLIAFARGGDLWIGNADGSGQRRLTATPNVDEWGPAWLPSGTSIVYTARVGDSRQIRVVQLPTGPSKRIAASNSEEYGAAVSRSGDLAFVSTRSGAAVVYVAQSSGLAATAFDTTTPTTPFTDVYDLAWSPDGTKLAYAAGLADGTTALVVDDGTTQTLLPSGVLPVWSPGGTRIAFASEVNLMSVAADGTDVRLLGFGAPLDWRVVPIGVPKFPNLLQRPPSGLVIQHEEQGRWLLGFTSMIDSRGPGILWIRGTRARGTNAMEVRQLVQLVGGNVRVDATSGELRYVVAPPHYHWHLAGFDHYELRSASDFKLLARDYKSGFCLADHWGHAIGMSHGPPRFRGSCAQFHRDARFVEEGSSVGYTDRYPAFFHGQQLDITKLPAGRYWLVHRANEDFHLRETSYRDNVASLLIRLTWRSGTPSVTTLRTCWRERC
;
A
#
# COMPACT_ATOMS: atom_id res chain seq x y z
N MET A 1 20.99 -43.60 11.77
CA MET A 1 20.33 -43.26 13.05
C MET A 1 19.66 -41.92 12.81
N ILE A 2 18.34 -41.95 12.60
CA ILE A 2 17.52 -40.74 12.44
C ILE A 2 17.29 -40.22 13.87
N ALA A 3 18.03 -39.19 14.25
CA ALA A 3 17.75 -38.48 15.48
C ALA A 3 16.40 -37.72 15.30
N ALA A 4 15.42 -38.05 16.12
CA ALA A 4 14.17 -37.29 16.22
C ALA A 4 14.52 -35.90 16.71
N TYR A 5 14.51 -34.91 15.82
CA TYR A 5 14.60 -33.50 16.20
C TYR A 5 13.29 -33.09 16.87
N ALA A 6 13.43 -32.61 18.10
CA ALA A 6 12.38 -32.05 18.91
C ALA A 6 11.65 -30.92 18.19
N ALA A 7 10.38 -30.75 18.52
CA ALA A 7 9.51 -29.69 18.01
C ALA A 7 10.22 -28.34 17.95
N ALA A 8 9.99 -27.58 16.86
CA ALA A 8 10.54 -26.26 16.64
C ALA A 8 10.48 -25.42 17.93
N ALA A 9 11.65 -25.06 18.46
CA ALA A 9 11.72 -24.22 19.65
C ALA A 9 11.09 -22.87 19.37
N ALA A 10 10.15 -22.45 20.22
CA ALA A 10 9.52 -21.13 20.11
C ALA A 10 10.61 -20.04 20.08
N ILE A 11 10.49 -19.10 19.13
CA ILE A 11 11.37 -17.95 19.01
C ILE A 11 11.10 -17.01 20.20
N ARG A 12 11.80 -17.16 21.30
CA ARG A 12 11.66 -16.30 22.47
C ARG A 12 12.98 -15.60 22.78
N PRO A 13 12.99 -14.32 23.17
CA PRO A 13 11.85 -13.43 23.51
C PRO A 13 11.56 -12.38 22.42
N GLU A 14 11.22 -12.76 21.20
CA GLU A 14 10.82 -11.79 20.19
C GLU A 14 9.42 -11.22 20.49
N PRO A 15 9.12 -9.96 20.12
CA PRO A 15 7.78 -9.38 20.24
C PRO A 15 6.72 -10.29 19.62
N HIS A 16 5.59 -10.45 20.29
CA HIS A 16 4.54 -11.38 19.84
C HIS A 16 3.96 -11.04 18.45
N ASP A 17 4.13 -9.81 17.99
CA ASP A 17 3.78 -9.30 16.68
C ASP A 17 4.93 -9.35 15.65
N ALA A 18 6.10 -9.87 16.03
CA ALA A 18 7.18 -10.14 15.10
C ALA A 18 6.74 -11.16 14.03
N ARG A 19 7.14 -10.94 12.79
CA ARG A 19 6.89 -11.85 11.65
C ARG A 19 8.16 -11.98 10.84
N MET A 20 8.46 -13.22 10.46
CA MET A 20 9.53 -13.52 9.52
C MET A 20 8.92 -13.86 8.17
N LEU A 21 9.40 -13.26 7.10
CA LEU A 21 9.15 -13.74 5.74
C LEU A 21 10.15 -14.83 5.41
N VAL A 22 9.65 -15.90 4.86
CA VAL A 22 10.42 -17.07 4.48
C VAL A 22 10.03 -17.50 3.07
N THR A 23 10.99 -17.80 2.22
CA THR A 23 10.70 -18.50 0.96
C THR A 23 10.61 -19.99 1.21
N ASN A 24 9.51 -20.60 0.76
CA ASN A 24 9.30 -22.05 0.91
C ASN A 24 8.44 -22.57 -0.25
N GLY A 25 8.98 -23.51 -1.04
CA GLY A 25 8.25 -24.18 -2.11
C GLY A 25 7.69 -23.24 -3.19
N GLY A 26 8.47 -22.24 -3.64
CA GLY A 26 8.10 -21.34 -4.73
C GLY A 26 7.15 -20.21 -4.33
N GLY A 27 7.18 -19.79 -3.06
CA GLY A 27 6.37 -18.65 -2.61
C GLY A 27 6.83 -18.10 -1.27
N ILE A 28 6.20 -17.03 -0.83
CA ILE A 28 6.51 -16.31 0.41
C ILE A 28 5.51 -16.72 1.50
N VAL A 29 6.04 -17.12 2.64
CA VAL A 29 5.32 -17.55 3.84
C VAL A 29 5.65 -16.59 4.97
N ALA A 30 4.66 -16.14 5.73
CA ALA A 30 4.89 -15.47 7.01
C ALA A 30 4.95 -16.51 8.13
N VAL A 31 5.96 -16.40 8.98
CA VAL A 31 6.16 -17.24 10.16
C VAL A 31 6.02 -16.39 11.41
N THR A 32 5.20 -16.81 12.34
CA THR A 32 4.98 -16.15 13.63
C THR A 32 5.98 -16.63 14.68
N PRO A 33 6.16 -15.91 15.82
CA PRO A 33 7.08 -16.34 16.88
C PRO A 33 6.76 -17.70 17.51
N ASP A 34 5.51 -18.13 17.44
CA ASP A 34 5.06 -19.47 17.88
C ASP A 34 5.22 -20.56 16.81
N GLY A 35 5.77 -20.19 15.63
CA GLY A 35 6.06 -21.10 14.52
C GLY A 35 4.88 -21.33 13.57
N ALA A 36 3.74 -20.70 13.78
CA ALA A 36 2.62 -20.82 12.83
C ALA A 36 2.98 -20.19 11.48
N GLN A 37 2.61 -20.87 10.40
CA GLN A 37 2.95 -20.48 9.03
C GLN A 37 1.71 -20.14 8.22
N ARG A 38 1.81 -19.06 7.45
CA ARG A 38 0.77 -18.65 6.50
C ARG A 38 1.37 -18.28 5.16
N ARG A 39 0.98 -18.96 4.08
CA ARG A 39 1.36 -18.55 2.73
C ARG A 39 0.71 -17.20 2.38
N LEU A 40 1.53 -16.25 2.00
CA LEU A 40 1.09 -14.90 1.63
C LEU A 40 1.05 -14.73 0.11
N ILE A 41 2.06 -15.19 -0.60
CA ILE A 41 2.27 -14.92 -2.02
C ILE A 41 2.79 -16.19 -2.67
N SER A 42 2.23 -16.57 -3.82
CA SER A 42 2.72 -17.67 -4.67
C SER A 42 3.64 -17.14 -5.76
N ASP A 43 4.54 -17.99 -6.26
CA ASP A 43 5.42 -17.70 -7.39
C ASP A 43 6.23 -16.40 -7.22
N ALA A 44 6.76 -16.18 -6.02
CA ALA A 44 7.52 -14.99 -5.66
C ALA A 44 8.74 -15.36 -4.82
N GLN A 45 9.74 -14.50 -4.89
CA GLN A 45 10.99 -14.59 -4.15
C GLN A 45 11.43 -13.22 -3.65
N ASP A 46 12.48 -13.17 -2.84
CA ASP A 46 13.12 -11.94 -2.36
C ASP A 46 12.12 -10.89 -1.86
N ALA A 47 11.62 -11.07 -0.67
CA ALA A 47 10.60 -10.17 -0.13
C ALA A 47 11.11 -9.37 1.07
N ALA A 48 10.62 -8.14 1.21
CA ALA A 48 10.88 -7.28 2.35
C ALA A 48 9.62 -6.52 2.78
N TYR A 49 9.36 -6.46 4.10
CA TYR A 49 8.35 -5.58 4.66
C TYR A 49 8.73 -4.11 4.55
N SER A 50 7.75 -3.24 4.32
CA SER A 50 7.94 -1.79 4.46
C SER A 50 8.35 -1.42 5.90
N PRO A 51 8.98 -0.24 6.10
CA PRO A 51 9.42 0.18 7.43
C PRO A 51 8.32 0.21 8.50
N ASP A 52 7.09 0.51 8.10
CA ASP A 52 5.89 0.51 8.94
C ASP A 52 5.21 -0.87 9.05
N GLY A 53 5.73 -1.88 8.34
CA GLY A 53 5.20 -3.26 8.33
C GLY A 53 3.85 -3.42 7.64
N THR A 54 3.35 -2.43 6.90
CA THR A 54 2.02 -2.48 6.27
C THR A 54 2.03 -3.05 4.86
N LEU A 55 3.17 -3.00 4.17
CA LEU A 55 3.35 -3.47 2.80
C LEU A 55 4.46 -4.53 2.72
N ILE A 56 4.44 -5.30 1.63
CA ILE A 56 5.53 -6.20 1.21
C ILE A 56 5.94 -5.82 -0.20
N ALA A 57 7.25 -5.61 -0.44
CA ALA A 57 7.83 -5.62 -1.76
C ALA A 57 8.41 -7.01 -2.04
N PHE A 58 8.31 -7.51 -3.28
CA PHE A 58 8.81 -8.83 -3.65
C PHE A 58 9.13 -8.91 -5.14
N ALA A 59 9.97 -9.88 -5.52
CA ALA A 59 10.28 -10.18 -6.91
C ALA A 59 9.39 -11.30 -7.45
N ARG A 60 8.89 -11.14 -8.68
CA ARG A 60 8.10 -12.12 -9.40
C ARG A 60 8.25 -11.93 -10.90
N GLY A 61 8.63 -13.00 -11.62
CA GLY A 61 8.73 -12.99 -13.09
C GLY A 61 9.69 -11.94 -13.65
N GLY A 62 10.80 -11.68 -12.95
CA GLY A 62 11.82 -10.69 -13.34
C GLY A 62 11.47 -9.23 -13.00
N ASP A 63 10.35 -8.97 -12.35
CA ASP A 63 9.95 -7.62 -11.95
C ASP A 63 9.70 -7.51 -10.45
N LEU A 64 9.72 -6.26 -9.95
CA LEU A 64 9.29 -5.94 -8.61
C LEU A 64 7.77 -5.77 -8.53
N TRP A 65 7.22 -6.29 -7.47
CA TRP A 65 5.83 -6.19 -7.09
C TRP A 65 5.69 -5.63 -5.68
N ILE A 66 4.53 -5.10 -5.38
CA ILE A 66 4.17 -4.63 -4.04
C ILE A 66 2.77 -5.13 -3.69
N GLY A 67 2.56 -5.46 -2.43
CA GLY A 67 1.27 -5.87 -1.89
C GLY A 67 1.12 -5.45 -0.45
N ASN A 68 -0.04 -5.70 0.13
CA ASN A 68 -0.26 -5.54 1.56
C ASN A 68 0.52 -6.58 2.36
N ALA A 69 0.83 -6.30 3.63
CA ALA A 69 1.55 -7.22 4.51
C ALA A 69 0.87 -8.60 4.70
N ASP A 70 -0.42 -8.70 4.40
CA ASP A 70 -1.18 -9.95 4.39
C ASP A 70 -1.14 -10.71 3.05
N GLY A 71 -0.41 -10.20 2.07
CA GLY A 71 -0.30 -10.74 0.72
C GLY A 71 -1.41 -10.34 -0.23
N SER A 72 -2.40 -9.57 0.20
CA SER A 72 -3.47 -9.04 -0.66
C SER A 72 -3.02 -7.81 -1.45
N GLY A 73 -3.86 -7.33 -2.39
CA GLY A 73 -3.64 -6.06 -3.09
C GLY A 73 -2.37 -6.00 -3.94
N GLN A 74 -1.92 -7.15 -4.47
CA GLN A 74 -0.68 -7.24 -5.23
C GLN A 74 -0.76 -6.46 -6.54
N ARG A 75 0.28 -5.69 -6.83
CA ARG A 75 0.44 -4.95 -8.08
C ARG A 75 1.90 -4.94 -8.53
N ARG A 76 2.11 -4.98 -9.83
CA ARG A 76 3.42 -4.84 -10.44
C ARG A 76 3.93 -3.41 -10.23
N LEU A 77 5.15 -3.26 -9.74
CA LEU A 77 5.77 -1.96 -9.49
C LEU A 77 6.65 -1.51 -10.65
N THR A 78 7.42 -2.46 -11.20
CA THR A 78 8.28 -2.24 -12.37
C THR A 78 7.76 -3.06 -13.55
N ALA A 79 8.10 -2.63 -14.78
CA ALA A 79 7.77 -3.32 -16.01
C ALA A 79 8.89 -3.05 -17.03
N THR A 80 10.08 -3.57 -16.72
CA THR A 80 11.30 -3.27 -17.48
C THR A 80 11.62 -4.47 -18.38
N PRO A 81 11.39 -4.38 -19.70
CA PRO A 81 11.67 -5.49 -20.60
C PRO A 81 13.15 -5.89 -20.58
N ASN A 82 13.42 -7.20 -20.56
CA ASN A 82 14.77 -7.77 -20.58
C ASN A 82 15.67 -7.34 -19.40
N VAL A 83 15.08 -7.03 -18.26
CA VAL A 83 15.79 -6.74 -17.01
C VAL A 83 15.22 -7.65 -15.93
N ASP A 84 16.09 -8.41 -15.26
CA ASP A 84 15.72 -9.15 -14.07
C ASP A 84 15.97 -8.29 -12.84
N GLU A 85 14.98 -8.17 -11.99
CA GLU A 85 14.97 -7.33 -10.79
C GLU A 85 14.67 -8.17 -9.56
N TRP A 86 15.49 -8.00 -8.50
CA TRP A 86 15.37 -8.78 -7.25
C TRP A 86 15.95 -8.05 -6.05
N GLY A 87 15.83 -8.65 -4.85
CA GLY A 87 16.38 -8.14 -3.59
C GLY A 87 15.85 -6.77 -3.21
N PRO A 88 14.52 -6.55 -3.10
CA PRO A 88 13.97 -5.25 -2.73
C PRO A 88 14.34 -4.90 -1.29
N ALA A 89 14.84 -3.67 -1.06
CA ALA A 89 15.11 -3.09 0.23
C ALA A 89 14.46 -1.70 0.35
N TRP A 90 13.63 -1.50 1.36
CA TRP A 90 12.91 -0.25 1.55
C TRP A 90 13.78 0.84 2.13
N LEU A 91 13.67 2.06 1.59
CA LEU A 91 14.18 3.25 2.29
C LEU A 91 13.30 3.57 3.53
N PRO A 92 13.87 4.17 4.58
CA PRO A 92 13.15 4.44 5.84
C PRO A 92 11.89 5.29 5.68
N SER A 93 11.82 6.11 4.63
CA SER A 93 10.62 6.90 4.30
C SER A 93 9.40 6.06 3.91
N GLY A 94 9.59 4.78 3.55
CA GLY A 94 8.53 3.93 3.00
C GLY A 94 8.03 4.33 1.61
N THR A 95 8.66 5.31 0.97
CA THR A 95 8.24 5.85 -0.34
C THR A 95 9.13 5.41 -1.50
N SER A 96 10.19 4.69 -1.23
CA SER A 96 11.14 4.21 -2.24
C SER A 96 11.74 2.86 -1.89
N ILE A 97 12.08 2.10 -2.92
CA ILE A 97 12.68 0.77 -2.83
C ILE A 97 13.97 0.76 -3.62
N VAL A 98 15.06 0.34 -2.96
CA VAL A 98 16.34 0.01 -3.59
C VAL A 98 16.34 -1.46 -3.96
N TYR A 99 16.95 -1.82 -5.06
CA TYR A 99 16.97 -3.20 -5.54
C TYR A 99 18.13 -3.46 -6.48
N THR A 100 18.43 -4.72 -6.72
CA THR A 100 19.38 -5.14 -7.76
C THR A 100 18.65 -5.39 -9.07
N ALA A 101 19.24 -4.93 -10.18
CA ALA A 101 18.75 -5.18 -11.53
C ALA A 101 19.88 -5.71 -12.41
N ARG A 102 19.61 -6.76 -13.21
CA ARG A 102 20.52 -7.22 -14.27
C ARG A 102 20.14 -6.56 -15.58
N VAL A 103 21.04 -5.75 -16.09
CA VAL A 103 20.91 -5.04 -17.38
C VAL A 103 21.98 -5.57 -18.31
N GLY A 104 21.62 -6.45 -19.26
CA GLY A 104 22.59 -7.24 -20.00
C GLY A 104 23.38 -8.16 -19.06
N ASP A 105 24.71 -8.10 -19.14
CA ASP A 105 25.58 -8.90 -18.28
C ASP A 105 25.97 -8.18 -16.98
N SER A 106 25.48 -6.97 -16.72
CA SER A 106 25.86 -6.17 -15.56
C SER A 106 24.77 -6.09 -14.51
N ARG A 107 25.14 -6.30 -13.24
CA ARG A 107 24.29 -6.07 -12.08
C ARG A 107 24.45 -4.63 -11.60
N GLN A 108 23.33 -3.98 -11.30
CA GLN A 108 23.25 -2.58 -10.93
C GLN A 108 22.33 -2.38 -9.73
N ILE A 109 22.72 -1.50 -8.81
CA ILE A 109 21.83 -1.04 -7.76
C ILE A 109 20.96 0.10 -8.31
N ARG A 110 19.66 -0.04 -8.19
CA ARG A 110 18.66 0.91 -8.67
C ARG A 110 17.69 1.29 -7.56
N VAL A 111 17.00 2.41 -7.73
CA VAL A 111 15.93 2.85 -6.86
C VAL A 111 14.68 3.15 -7.67
N VAL A 112 13.53 2.76 -7.15
CA VAL A 112 12.21 3.14 -7.67
C VAL A 112 11.42 3.87 -6.60
N GLN A 113 10.76 4.97 -6.99
CA GLN A 113 9.90 5.75 -6.11
C GLN A 113 8.44 5.30 -6.26
N LEU A 114 7.74 5.19 -5.15
CA LEU A 114 6.31 4.87 -5.12
C LEU A 114 5.45 6.13 -5.40
N PRO A 115 4.25 5.96 -5.97
CA PRO A 115 3.62 4.69 -6.38
C PRO A 115 4.13 4.11 -7.70
N THR A 116 4.72 4.89 -8.61
CA THR A 116 5.14 4.48 -9.96
C THR A 116 6.17 5.46 -10.54
N GLY A 117 7.23 5.77 -9.80
CA GLY A 117 8.29 6.64 -10.29
C GLY A 117 9.22 5.94 -11.29
N PRO A 118 10.01 6.70 -12.07
CA PRO A 118 11.05 6.11 -12.91
C PRO A 118 12.12 5.44 -12.05
N SER A 119 12.60 4.29 -12.52
CA SER A 119 13.75 3.61 -11.93
C SER A 119 15.05 4.36 -12.28
N LYS A 120 15.89 4.59 -11.27
CA LYS A 120 17.18 5.26 -11.42
C LYS A 120 18.30 4.38 -10.88
N ARG A 121 19.44 4.32 -11.58
CA ARG A 121 20.69 3.75 -11.04
C ARG A 121 21.23 4.71 -9.98
N ILE A 122 21.66 4.18 -8.83
CA ILE A 122 22.16 5.00 -7.71
C ILE A 122 23.63 4.81 -7.41
N ALA A 123 24.21 3.63 -7.66
CA ALA A 123 25.62 3.42 -7.54
C ALA A 123 26.23 3.46 -8.95
N ALA A 124 26.90 4.55 -9.29
CA ALA A 124 27.38 4.77 -10.66
C ALA A 124 28.85 4.37 -10.79
N SER A 125 29.15 3.08 -10.84
CA SER A 125 30.45 2.56 -11.32
C SER A 125 30.24 1.71 -12.57
N ASN A 126 31.31 1.44 -13.31
CA ASN A 126 31.26 0.48 -14.43
C ASN A 126 31.44 -0.97 -13.98
N SER A 127 31.43 -1.22 -12.68
CA SER A 127 31.63 -2.51 -12.06
C SER A 127 30.29 -3.16 -11.68
N GLU A 128 30.31 -4.44 -11.33
CA GLU A 128 29.16 -5.14 -10.76
C GLU A 128 28.78 -4.54 -9.41
N GLU A 129 27.47 -4.32 -9.20
CA GLU A 129 26.91 -3.79 -7.97
C GLU A 129 25.61 -4.52 -7.64
N TYR A 130 25.53 -5.17 -6.46
CA TYR A 130 24.39 -6.03 -6.11
C TYR A 130 24.23 -6.19 -4.60
N GLY A 131 23.14 -6.85 -4.16
CA GLY A 131 22.90 -7.23 -2.79
C GLY A 131 22.67 -6.04 -1.86
N ALA A 132 21.76 -5.13 -2.24
CA ALA A 132 21.48 -3.92 -1.48
C ALA A 132 20.80 -4.22 -0.14
N ALA A 133 21.30 -3.62 0.94
CA ALA A 133 20.67 -3.57 2.25
C ALA A 133 20.60 -2.15 2.75
N VAL A 134 19.46 -1.75 3.33
CA VAL A 134 19.23 -0.38 3.81
C VAL A 134 19.05 -0.41 5.33
N SER A 135 19.81 0.45 6.04
CA SER A 135 19.70 0.61 7.49
C SER A 135 18.47 1.48 7.87
N ARG A 136 18.12 1.51 9.15
CA ARG A 136 17.06 2.41 9.65
C ARG A 136 17.39 3.89 9.51
N SER A 137 18.67 4.27 9.48
CA SER A 137 19.13 5.64 9.20
C SER A 137 19.08 5.99 7.72
N GLY A 138 18.94 4.97 6.84
CA GLY A 138 18.93 5.15 5.39
C GLY A 138 20.30 4.92 4.74
N ASP A 139 21.28 4.42 5.48
CA ASP A 139 22.58 4.06 4.91
C ASP A 139 22.41 2.81 4.05
N LEU A 140 23.00 2.84 2.87
CA LEU A 140 22.93 1.78 1.88
C LEU A 140 24.21 0.97 1.87
N ALA A 141 24.14 -0.30 2.27
CA ALA A 141 25.21 -1.27 2.03
C ALA A 141 24.95 -2.05 0.73
N PHE A 142 25.97 -2.30 -0.04
CA PHE A 142 25.91 -3.11 -1.26
C PHE A 142 27.27 -3.70 -1.58
N VAL A 143 27.29 -4.76 -2.35
CA VAL A 143 28.55 -5.37 -2.85
C VAL A 143 28.96 -4.70 -4.16
N SER A 144 30.23 -4.39 -4.31
CA SER A 144 30.80 -3.88 -5.56
C SER A 144 32.13 -4.50 -5.88
N THR A 145 32.39 -4.76 -7.17
CA THR A 145 33.68 -5.26 -7.66
C THR A 145 34.63 -4.17 -8.16
N ARG A 146 34.34 -2.88 -7.83
CA ARG A 146 35.13 -1.73 -8.30
C ARG A 146 36.59 -1.72 -7.83
N SER A 147 36.92 -2.41 -6.78
CA SER A 147 38.28 -2.62 -6.27
C SER A 147 39.01 -3.84 -6.87
N GLY A 148 38.37 -4.55 -7.81
CA GLY A 148 38.90 -5.79 -8.41
C GLY A 148 38.41 -7.07 -7.70
N ALA A 149 37.85 -6.96 -6.51
CA ALA A 149 37.25 -8.07 -5.76
C ALA A 149 35.85 -7.63 -5.26
N ALA A 150 35.01 -8.60 -4.90
CA ALA A 150 33.71 -8.36 -4.29
C ALA A 150 33.91 -7.85 -2.86
N VAL A 151 33.56 -6.59 -2.61
CA VAL A 151 33.73 -5.90 -1.33
C VAL A 151 32.45 -5.16 -0.98
N VAL A 152 32.14 -5.06 0.31
CA VAL A 152 31.03 -4.28 0.82
C VAL A 152 31.36 -2.78 0.74
N TYR A 153 30.44 -2.01 0.21
CA TYR A 153 30.47 -0.56 0.21
C TYR A 153 29.27 -0.01 0.97
N VAL A 154 29.47 1.07 1.72
CA VAL A 154 28.40 1.79 2.40
C VAL A 154 28.32 3.22 1.88
N ALA A 155 27.12 3.60 1.40
CA ALA A 155 26.79 4.97 1.06
C ALA A 155 25.92 5.56 2.19
N GLN A 156 26.35 6.66 2.79
CA GLN A 156 25.56 7.33 3.82
C GLN A 156 24.35 8.04 3.22
N SER A 157 23.26 8.12 3.99
CA SER A 157 22.00 8.73 3.58
C SER A 157 22.11 10.23 3.24
N SER A 158 23.13 10.92 3.73
CA SER A 158 23.40 12.35 3.49
C SER A 158 24.10 12.66 2.17
N GLY A 159 24.53 11.64 1.42
CA GLY A 159 25.21 11.82 0.12
C GLY A 159 25.50 10.48 -0.54
N LEU A 160 25.27 10.38 -1.84
CA LEU A 160 25.43 9.16 -2.62
C LEU A 160 26.90 8.76 -2.92
N ALA A 161 27.90 9.38 -2.26
CA ALA A 161 29.29 8.97 -2.35
C ALA A 161 29.50 7.71 -1.51
N ALA A 162 29.54 6.56 -2.16
CA ALA A 162 29.81 5.29 -1.51
C ALA A 162 31.31 5.19 -1.18
N THR A 163 31.61 5.07 0.10
CA THR A 163 32.94 4.66 0.59
C THR A 163 32.97 3.15 0.80
N ALA A 164 34.11 2.53 0.61
CA ALA A 164 34.29 1.15 1.02
C ALA A 164 33.96 1.09 2.53
N PHE A 165 33.13 0.16 2.91
CA PHE A 165 33.01 -0.23 4.32
C PHE A 165 34.38 -0.77 4.67
N ASP A 166 35.11 -0.04 5.52
CA ASP A 166 36.46 -0.38 5.85
C ASP A 166 36.46 -1.67 6.68
N THR A 167 36.36 -2.77 5.95
CA THR A 167 36.69 -4.09 6.49
C THR A 167 38.19 -4.05 6.70
N THR A 168 38.61 -3.59 7.89
CA THR A 168 39.95 -3.83 8.39
C THR A 168 40.31 -5.23 7.98
N THR A 169 41.34 -5.40 7.16
CA THR A 169 41.77 -6.63 6.47
C THR A 169 41.30 -7.87 7.21
N PRO A 170 40.32 -8.62 6.70
CA PRO A 170 39.78 -9.75 7.42
C PRO A 170 40.96 -10.66 7.75
N THR A 171 41.02 -11.10 9.00
CA THR A 171 41.99 -12.13 9.41
C THR A 171 41.81 -13.39 8.57
N THR A 172 40.66 -13.53 7.90
CA THR A 172 40.32 -14.58 6.94
C THR A 172 39.98 -13.93 5.59
N PRO A 173 40.76 -14.17 4.52
CA PRO A 173 40.44 -13.61 3.20
C PRO A 173 39.16 -14.25 2.64
N PHE A 174 38.17 -13.43 2.34
CA PHE A 174 36.95 -13.87 1.68
C PHE A 174 37.15 -13.92 0.17
N THR A 175 36.61 -14.94 -0.47
CA THR A 175 36.61 -15.09 -1.94
C THR A 175 35.45 -14.40 -2.60
N ASP A 176 34.34 -14.25 -1.90
CA ASP A 176 33.14 -13.55 -2.31
C ASP A 176 32.34 -13.07 -1.08
N VAL A 177 31.45 -12.07 -1.27
CA VAL A 177 30.55 -11.55 -0.25
C VAL A 177 29.19 -11.34 -0.85
N TYR A 178 28.10 -11.70 -0.12
CA TYR A 178 26.73 -11.59 -0.60
C TYR A 178 25.74 -11.59 0.57
N ASP A 179 24.45 -11.34 0.29
CA ASP A 179 23.33 -11.41 1.23
C ASP A 179 23.50 -10.50 2.46
N LEU A 180 23.59 -9.19 2.22
CA LEU A 180 23.81 -8.21 3.28
C LEU A 180 22.55 -7.95 4.10
N ALA A 181 22.71 -7.79 5.43
CA ALA A 181 21.62 -7.41 6.33
C ALA A 181 22.10 -6.50 7.46
N TRP A 182 21.55 -5.31 7.61
CA TRP A 182 21.81 -4.42 8.72
C TRP A 182 21.15 -4.89 10.02
N SER A 183 21.87 -4.76 11.15
CA SER A 183 21.24 -4.88 12.47
C SER A 183 20.17 -3.80 12.66
N PRO A 184 19.14 -4.03 13.50
CA PRO A 184 18.05 -3.06 13.70
C PRO A 184 18.49 -1.70 14.22
N ASP A 185 19.61 -1.62 14.94
CA ASP A 185 20.22 -0.39 15.42
C ASP A 185 21.14 0.30 14.40
N GLY A 186 21.41 -0.38 13.26
CA GLY A 186 22.26 0.12 12.19
C GLY A 186 23.76 0.14 12.51
N THR A 187 24.21 -0.55 13.57
CA THR A 187 25.61 -0.54 14.01
C THR A 187 26.42 -1.70 13.50
N LYS A 188 25.76 -2.77 13.03
CA LYS A 188 26.41 -3.99 12.53
C LYS A 188 25.82 -4.44 11.20
N LEU A 189 26.64 -5.09 10.40
CA LEU A 189 26.23 -5.73 9.15
C LEU A 189 26.45 -7.23 9.27
N ALA A 190 25.44 -8.03 8.95
CA ALA A 190 25.57 -9.46 8.75
C ALA A 190 25.63 -9.76 7.25
N TYR A 191 26.44 -10.70 6.83
CA TYR A 191 26.54 -11.13 5.44
C TYR A 191 27.06 -12.56 5.32
N ALA A 192 26.84 -13.17 4.17
CA ALA A 192 27.47 -14.43 3.82
C ALA A 192 28.80 -14.17 3.09
N ALA A 193 29.83 -14.97 3.40
CA ALA A 193 31.13 -14.85 2.80
C ALA A 193 31.66 -16.22 2.38
N GLY A 194 32.16 -16.30 1.16
CA GLY A 194 32.92 -17.49 0.68
C GLY A 194 34.31 -17.55 1.30
N LEU A 195 34.73 -18.73 1.74
CA LEU A 195 36.05 -18.96 2.30
C LEU A 195 36.98 -19.63 1.27
N ALA A 196 38.28 -19.56 1.50
CA ALA A 196 39.29 -20.10 0.59
C ALA A 196 39.23 -21.65 0.44
N ASP A 197 38.63 -22.34 1.41
CA ASP A 197 38.38 -23.78 1.36
C ASP A 197 37.10 -24.17 0.57
N GLY A 198 36.43 -23.21 0.01
CA GLY A 198 35.17 -23.39 -0.74
C GLY A 198 33.93 -23.49 0.14
N THR A 199 34.01 -23.32 1.45
CA THR A 199 32.88 -23.26 2.36
C THR A 199 32.32 -21.83 2.46
N THR A 200 31.15 -21.69 3.06
CA THR A 200 30.52 -20.40 3.33
C THR A 200 30.42 -20.19 4.84
N ALA A 201 30.72 -18.99 5.30
CA ALA A 201 30.49 -18.57 6.68
C ALA A 201 29.51 -17.37 6.69
N LEU A 202 28.70 -17.25 7.74
CA LEU A 202 28.08 -15.99 8.08
C LEU A 202 29.10 -15.15 8.87
N VAL A 203 29.08 -13.85 8.61
CA VAL A 203 29.92 -12.86 9.26
C VAL A 203 29.06 -11.80 9.88
N VAL A 204 29.36 -11.40 11.11
CA VAL A 204 28.86 -10.18 11.73
C VAL A 204 30.03 -9.20 11.85
N ASP A 205 29.86 -8.03 11.27
CA ASP A 205 30.89 -7.01 11.14
C ASP A 205 30.37 -5.69 11.75
N ASP A 206 31.12 -5.09 12.67
CA ASP A 206 30.80 -3.79 13.29
C ASP A 206 31.67 -2.64 12.76
N GLY A 207 32.44 -2.89 11.68
CA GLY A 207 33.38 -1.96 11.10
C GLY A 207 34.77 -1.97 11.77
N THR A 208 34.93 -2.71 12.87
CA THR A 208 36.21 -2.88 13.57
C THR A 208 36.56 -4.31 13.83
N THR A 209 35.57 -5.16 14.05
CA THR A 209 35.74 -6.60 14.35
C THR A 209 34.75 -7.43 13.53
N GLN A 210 35.24 -8.59 13.11
CA GLN A 210 34.42 -9.58 12.39
C GLN A 210 34.27 -10.82 13.27
N THR A 211 33.04 -11.23 13.47
CA THR A 211 32.68 -12.47 14.16
C THR A 211 32.18 -13.48 13.15
N LEU A 212 32.85 -14.61 13.04
CA LEU A 212 32.43 -15.73 12.20
C LEU A 212 31.35 -16.54 12.92
N LEU A 213 30.23 -16.75 12.24
CA LEU A 213 29.10 -17.55 12.66
C LEU A 213 29.06 -18.89 11.90
N PRO A 214 28.14 -19.82 12.24
CA PRO A 214 27.98 -21.08 11.51
C PRO A 214 27.74 -20.87 10.02
N SER A 215 28.08 -21.89 9.24
CA SER A 215 27.89 -21.90 7.78
C SER A 215 26.43 -21.69 7.40
N GLY A 216 26.18 -20.73 6.50
CA GLY A 216 24.87 -20.38 6.02
C GLY A 216 24.85 -19.18 5.09
N VAL A 217 23.67 -18.88 4.58
CA VAL A 217 23.40 -17.79 3.63
C VAL A 217 22.12 -17.04 4.02
N LEU A 218 21.86 -15.90 3.39
CA LEU A 218 20.65 -15.09 3.59
C LEU A 218 20.43 -14.71 5.07
N PRO A 219 21.39 -14.07 5.75
CA PRO A 219 21.19 -13.65 7.13
C PRO A 219 20.11 -12.57 7.24
N VAL A 220 19.26 -12.68 8.26
CA VAL A 220 18.24 -11.71 8.61
C VAL A 220 18.23 -11.48 10.12
N TRP A 221 18.37 -10.25 10.56
CA TRP A 221 18.34 -9.89 11.97
C TRP A 221 16.93 -9.96 12.55
N SER A 222 16.80 -10.48 13.75
CA SER A 222 15.58 -10.36 14.53
C SER A 222 15.27 -8.89 14.88
N PRO A 223 14.01 -8.50 15.08
CA PRO A 223 13.63 -7.12 15.40
C PRO A 223 14.34 -6.54 16.63
N GLY A 224 14.67 -7.39 17.59
CA GLY A 224 15.40 -7.01 18.81
C GLY A 224 16.93 -6.96 18.64
N GLY A 225 17.46 -7.38 17.48
CA GLY A 225 18.90 -7.41 17.22
C GLY A 225 19.69 -8.47 18.01
N THR A 226 19.00 -9.40 18.67
CA THR A 226 19.61 -10.41 19.53
C THR A 226 19.95 -11.71 18.81
N ARG A 227 19.31 -11.95 17.66
CA ARG A 227 19.46 -13.16 16.86
C ARG A 227 19.56 -12.85 15.37
N ILE A 228 20.12 -13.80 14.64
CA ILE A 228 20.17 -13.81 13.18
C ILE A 228 19.54 -15.13 12.71
N ALA A 229 18.52 -15.02 11.83
CA ALA A 229 18.02 -16.16 11.08
C ALA A 229 18.81 -16.30 9.79
N PHE A 230 18.98 -17.52 9.31
CA PHE A 230 19.75 -17.82 8.10
C PHE A 230 19.31 -19.15 7.48
N ALA A 231 19.65 -19.36 6.23
CA ALA A 231 19.47 -20.64 5.57
C ALA A 231 20.75 -21.47 5.64
N SER A 232 20.63 -22.74 6.01
CA SER A 232 21.69 -23.74 5.92
C SER A 232 21.13 -24.96 5.19
N GLU A 233 21.55 -25.16 3.96
CA GLU A 233 20.92 -26.08 3.02
C GLU A 233 19.42 -25.79 2.84
N VAL A 234 18.54 -26.71 3.23
CA VAL A 234 17.09 -26.55 3.18
C VAL A 234 16.49 -26.06 4.49
N ASN A 235 17.33 -25.90 5.52
CA ASN A 235 16.89 -25.60 6.87
C ASN A 235 16.87 -24.08 7.12
N LEU A 236 15.83 -23.62 7.76
CA LEU A 236 15.74 -22.30 8.38
C LEU A 236 16.33 -22.40 9.79
N MET A 237 17.44 -21.76 10.02
CA MET A 237 18.19 -21.76 11.27
C MET A 237 18.15 -20.37 11.95
N SER A 238 18.47 -20.31 13.22
CA SER A 238 18.85 -19.06 13.88
C SER A 238 20.02 -19.26 14.83
N VAL A 239 20.77 -18.18 15.04
CA VAL A 239 21.90 -18.12 15.96
C VAL A 239 21.82 -16.84 16.78
N ALA A 240 22.26 -16.82 18.01
CA ALA A 240 22.43 -15.58 18.77
C ALA A 240 23.50 -14.70 18.08
N ALA A 241 23.38 -13.38 18.21
CA ALA A 241 24.27 -12.43 17.53
C ALA A 241 25.75 -12.54 17.97
N ASP A 242 26.02 -13.22 19.07
CA ASP A 242 27.36 -13.53 19.58
C ASP A 242 27.89 -14.88 19.10
N GLY A 243 27.17 -15.59 18.23
CA GLY A 243 27.54 -16.91 17.68
C GLY A 243 27.11 -18.11 18.52
N THR A 244 26.47 -17.88 19.66
CA THR A 244 25.98 -18.96 20.54
C THR A 244 24.53 -19.37 20.19
N ASP A 245 24.03 -20.42 20.85
CA ASP A 245 22.60 -20.82 20.83
C ASP A 245 22.02 -20.98 19.40
N VAL A 246 22.62 -21.88 18.63
CA VAL A 246 22.14 -22.25 17.30
C VAL A 246 20.87 -23.08 17.40
N ARG A 247 19.82 -22.72 16.65
CA ARG A 247 18.50 -23.37 16.68
C ARG A 247 17.96 -23.65 15.29
N LEU A 248 17.31 -24.81 15.14
CA LEU A 248 16.48 -25.10 13.99
C LEU A 248 15.11 -24.43 14.17
N LEU A 249 14.68 -23.61 13.22
CA LEU A 249 13.37 -22.97 13.21
C LEU A 249 12.36 -23.66 12.29
N GLY A 250 12.85 -24.38 11.27
CA GLY A 250 12.00 -25.05 10.28
C GLY A 250 12.69 -25.26 8.95
N PHE A 251 11.95 -25.13 7.86
CA PHE A 251 12.46 -25.27 6.49
C PHE A 251 12.24 -23.99 5.70
N GLY A 252 13.15 -23.73 4.75
CA GLY A 252 13.10 -22.56 3.87
C GLY A 252 14.24 -21.56 4.17
N ALA A 253 14.24 -20.46 3.45
CA ALA A 253 15.23 -19.39 3.61
C ALA A 253 14.57 -18.10 4.10
N PRO A 254 15.13 -17.41 5.12
CA PRO A 254 14.58 -16.17 5.62
C PRO A 254 14.80 -15.05 4.58
N LEU A 255 13.85 -14.11 4.51
CA LEU A 255 13.87 -12.97 3.60
C LEU A 255 13.84 -11.64 4.36
N ASP A 256 13.04 -11.54 5.42
CA ASP A 256 12.94 -10.38 6.30
C ASP A 256 12.36 -10.79 7.66
N TRP A 257 12.70 -10.07 8.73
CA TRP A 257 12.19 -10.32 10.06
C TRP A 257 11.88 -9.00 10.77
N ARG A 258 10.60 -8.67 10.89
CA ARG A 258 10.13 -7.41 11.45
C ARG A 258 8.97 -7.55 12.42
N VAL A 259 8.79 -6.52 13.24
CA VAL A 259 7.50 -6.28 13.91
C VAL A 259 6.50 -5.83 12.85
N VAL A 260 5.44 -6.59 12.68
CA VAL A 260 4.33 -6.26 11.78
C VAL A 260 3.16 -5.83 12.68
N PRO A 261 2.64 -4.62 12.53
CA PRO A 261 1.60 -4.08 13.41
C PRO A 261 0.26 -4.79 13.20
N ILE A 262 0.15 -6.02 13.73
CA ILE A 262 -1.06 -6.86 13.62
C ILE A 262 -2.20 -6.21 14.39
N GLY A 263 -3.38 -6.26 13.80
CA GLY A 263 -4.57 -5.66 14.42
C GLY A 263 -4.66 -4.14 14.22
N VAL A 264 -3.66 -3.49 13.63
CA VAL A 264 -3.78 -2.07 13.25
C VAL A 264 -4.81 -1.93 12.15
N PRO A 265 -5.79 -1.03 12.31
CA PRO A 265 -6.83 -0.82 11.31
C PRO A 265 -6.27 -0.21 10.02
N LYS A 266 -6.66 -0.78 8.89
CA LYS A 266 -6.46 -0.20 7.56
C LYS A 266 -7.70 0.57 7.17
N PHE A 267 -7.73 1.86 7.43
CA PHE A 267 -8.83 2.71 7.00
C PHE A 267 -8.71 3.07 5.51
N PRO A 268 -9.84 3.26 4.80
CA PRO A 268 -9.82 3.90 3.48
C PRO A 268 -9.34 5.34 3.58
N ASN A 269 -8.99 5.92 2.46
CA ASN A 269 -8.87 7.36 2.25
C ASN A 269 -9.66 7.70 1.00
N LEU A 270 -10.65 8.56 1.12
CA LEU A 270 -11.46 9.01 -0.01
C LEU A 270 -10.88 10.30 -0.56
N LEU A 271 -10.65 10.34 -1.86
CA LEU A 271 -10.27 11.58 -2.54
C LEU A 271 -11.43 12.04 -3.42
N GLN A 272 -12.06 13.14 -3.03
CA GLN A 272 -13.07 13.78 -3.83
C GLN A 272 -12.44 14.46 -5.04
N ARG A 273 -12.83 14.05 -6.25
CA ARG A 273 -12.41 14.77 -7.47
C ARG A 273 -13.27 16.00 -7.69
N PRO A 274 -12.71 17.06 -8.28
CA PRO A 274 -13.50 18.20 -8.71
C PRO A 274 -14.63 17.77 -9.65
N PRO A 275 -15.85 18.33 -9.48
CA PRO A 275 -16.97 18.10 -10.41
C PRO A 275 -16.53 18.30 -11.86
N SER A 276 -17.12 17.56 -12.78
CA SER A 276 -16.78 17.66 -14.21
C SER A 276 -18.02 17.43 -15.08
N GLY A 277 -17.91 17.64 -16.40
CA GLY A 277 -19.01 17.38 -17.33
C GLY A 277 -20.30 18.11 -16.96
N LEU A 278 -20.23 19.43 -16.77
CA LEU A 278 -21.39 20.27 -16.43
C LEU A 278 -22.47 20.21 -17.51
N VAL A 279 -23.70 19.96 -17.12
CA VAL A 279 -24.87 19.90 -18.02
C VAL A 279 -26.00 20.75 -17.46
N ILE A 280 -26.64 21.55 -18.31
CA ILE A 280 -27.87 22.26 -17.97
C ILE A 280 -29.06 21.46 -18.52
N GLN A 281 -30.02 21.20 -17.65
CA GLN A 281 -31.27 20.53 -17.99
C GLN A 281 -32.45 21.44 -17.70
N HIS A 282 -33.46 21.42 -18.59
CA HIS A 282 -34.71 22.13 -18.40
C HIS A 282 -35.85 21.12 -18.17
N GLU A 283 -36.49 21.21 -17.03
CA GLU A 283 -37.61 20.33 -16.69
C GLU A 283 -38.95 20.91 -17.19
N GLU A 284 -39.92 20.03 -17.44
CA GLU A 284 -41.27 20.40 -17.88
C GLU A 284 -41.96 21.37 -16.95
N GLN A 285 -41.59 21.40 -15.67
CA GLN A 285 -42.11 22.33 -14.65
C GLN A 285 -41.46 23.73 -14.70
N GLY A 286 -40.58 23.96 -15.69
CA GLY A 286 -39.93 25.27 -15.89
C GLY A 286 -38.68 25.47 -15.01
N ARG A 287 -38.17 24.43 -14.37
CA ARG A 287 -36.94 24.51 -13.59
C ARG A 287 -35.71 24.30 -14.45
N TRP A 288 -34.66 25.06 -14.15
CA TRP A 288 -33.32 24.88 -14.73
C TRP A 288 -32.39 24.20 -13.70
N LEU A 289 -31.89 23.06 -14.06
CA LEU A 289 -31.02 22.24 -13.20
C LEU A 289 -29.60 22.18 -13.73
N LEU A 290 -28.61 22.34 -12.83
CA LEU A 290 -27.21 22.14 -13.09
C LEU A 290 -26.81 20.75 -12.65
N GLY A 291 -26.57 19.85 -13.60
CA GLY A 291 -26.01 18.52 -13.40
C GLY A 291 -24.50 18.51 -13.65
N PHE A 292 -23.80 17.54 -13.05
CA PHE A 292 -22.38 17.34 -13.23
C PHE A 292 -21.97 15.90 -12.90
N THR A 293 -20.83 15.47 -13.41
CA THR A 293 -20.23 14.17 -13.04
C THR A 293 -19.47 14.28 -11.73
N SER A 294 -19.83 13.43 -10.78
CA SER A 294 -19.12 13.21 -9.52
C SER A 294 -18.19 12.01 -9.61
N MET A 295 -17.03 12.09 -8.98
CA MET A 295 -16.08 10.99 -8.89
C MET A 295 -15.37 11.01 -7.53
N ILE A 296 -15.30 9.84 -6.88
CA ILE A 296 -14.62 9.64 -5.61
C ILE A 296 -13.60 8.51 -5.80
N ASP A 297 -12.32 8.78 -5.57
CA ASP A 297 -11.27 7.76 -5.59
C ASP A 297 -11.14 7.11 -4.22
N SER A 298 -11.14 5.80 -4.16
CA SER A 298 -10.78 5.03 -2.97
C SER A 298 -9.26 4.82 -2.92
N ARG A 299 -8.64 5.42 -1.93
CA ARG A 299 -7.20 5.41 -1.69
C ARG A 299 -6.90 4.90 -0.28
N GLY A 300 -5.64 4.93 0.12
CA GLY A 300 -5.21 4.53 1.45
C GLY A 300 -4.88 3.04 1.57
N PRO A 301 -4.54 2.58 2.78
CA PRO A 301 -4.12 1.21 3.03
C PRO A 301 -5.27 0.21 3.08
N GLY A 302 -6.52 0.66 3.23
CA GLY A 302 -7.71 -0.18 3.36
C GLY A 302 -8.81 0.17 2.35
N ILE A 303 -9.69 -0.81 2.13
CA ILE A 303 -10.89 -0.64 1.30
C ILE A 303 -11.97 0.10 2.08
N LEU A 304 -12.79 0.87 1.38
CA LEU A 304 -14.08 1.29 1.92
C LEU A 304 -15.01 0.06 1.88
N TRP A 305 -15.51 -0.36 3.04
CA TRP A 305 -16.36 -1.53 3.13
C TRP A 305 -17.42 -1.30 4.20
N ILE A 306 -18.68 -1.35 3.80
CA ILE A 306 -19.83 -1.22 4.69
C ILE A 306 -20.75 -2.44 4.58
N ARG A 307 -21.45 -2.70 5.66
CA ARG A 307 -22.46 -3.76 5.76
C ARG A 307 -23.73 -3.20 6.36
N GLY A 308 -24.79 -3.22 5.57
CA GLY A 308 -26.16 -2.94 6.03
C GLY A 308 -26.86 -4.21 6.48
N THR A 309 -27.54 -4.13 7.61
CA THR A 309 -28.40 -5.21 8.11
C THR A 309 -29.73 -4.63 8.66
N ARG A 310 -30.81 -5.40 8.55
CA ARG A 310 -32.11 -4.97 9.10
C ARG A 310 -32.93 -6.11 9.66
N ALA A 311 -33.77 -5.79 10.63
CA ALA A 311 -34.81 -6.68 11.09
C ALA A 311 -35.95 -6.79 10.06
N ARG A 312 -36.75 -7.83 10.15
CA ARG A 312 -37.95 -8.00 9.30
C ARG A 312 -38.94 -6.88 9.58
N GLY A 313 -39.45 -6.24 8.53
CA GLY A 313 -40.47 -5.17 8.64
C GLY A 313 -39.92 -3.75 8.77
N THR A 314 -38.60 -3.55 8.86
CA THR A 314 -37.99 -2.21 8.79
C THR A 314 -37.72 -1.78 7.35
N ASN A 315 -37.82 -0.48 7.06
CA ASN A 315 -37.59 0.07 5.71
C ASN A 315 -36.15 0.57 5.50
N ALA A 316 -35.30 0.49 6.52
CA ALA A 316 -33.92 0.92 6.48
C ALA A 316 -33.00 -0.17 7.08
N MET A 317 -31.72 -0.14 6.71
CA MET A 317 -30.68 -0.98 7.31
C MET A 317 -29.74 -0.15 8.16
N GLU A 318 -29.44 -0.62 9.34
CA GLU A 318 -28.30 -0.12 10.13
C GLU A 318 -27.01 -0.48 9.39
N VAL A 319 -26.14 0.51 9.22
CA VAL A 319 -24.84 0.33 8.55
C VAL A 319 -23.73 0.26 9.56
N ARG A 320 -22.82 -0.68 9.36
CA ARG A 320 -21.54 -0.77 10.07
C ARG A 320 -20.38 -0.78 9.09
N GLN A 321 -19.33 -0.05 9.41
CA GLN A 321 -18.09 -0.12 8.64
C GLN A 321 -17.31 -1.37 9.05
N LEU A 322 -16.82 -2.10 8.04
CA LEU A 322 -15.93 -3.23 8.21
C LEU A 322 -14.51 -2.77 7.89
N VAL A 323 -13.62 -2.88 8.85
CA VAL A 323 -12.24 -2.38 8.74
C VAL A 323 -11.30 -3.56 8.69
N GLN A 324 -10.56 -3.67 7.60
CA GLN A 324 -9.47 -4.65 7.51
C GLN A 324 -8.37 -4.28 8.51
N LEU A 325 -7.83 -5.30 9.17
CA LEU A 325 -6.66 -5.15 10.04
C LEU A 325 -5.41 -5.65 9.31
N VAL A 326 -4.27 -5.11 9.68
CA VAL A 326 -2.99 -5.74 9.30
C VAL A 326 -2.97 -7.15 9.87
N GLY A 327 -2.60 -8.14 9.06
CA GLY A 327 -2.71 -9.56 9.41
C GLY A 327 -3.98 -10.25 8.88
N GLY A 328 -4.88 -9.50 8.20
CA GLY A 328 -6.00 -10.06 7.42
C GLY A 328 -7.32 -10.24 8.16
N ASN A 329 -7.37 -9.98 9.47
CA ASN A 329 -8.63 -9.98 10.22
C ASN A 329 -9.50 -8.78 9.84
N VAL A 330 -10.80 -8.88 10.15
CA VAL A 330 -11.77 -7.80 9.94
C VAL A 330 -12.38 -7.42 11.27
N ARG A 331 -12.33 -6.13 11.58
CA ARG A 331 -13.05 -5.52 12.70
C ARG A 331 -14.34 -4.90 12.21
N VAL A 332 -15.41 -5.05 12.97
CA VAL A 332 -16.67 -4.36 12.74
C VAL A 332 -16.69 -3.13 13.63
N ASP A 333 -16.69 -1.95 13.04
CA ASP A 333 -16.79 -0.69 13.77
C ASP A 333 -18.26 -0.39 14.15
N ALA A 334 -18.45 0.66 14.95
CA ALA A 334 -19.77 1.13 15.38
C ALA A 334 -20.64 1.52 14.18
N THR A 335 -21.89 1.85 14.43
CA THR A 335 -22.85 2.31 13.43
C THR A 335 -22.30 3.48 12.62
N SER A 336 -22.32 3.33 11.29
CA SER A 336 -21.72 4.25 10.32
C SER A 336 -22.78 4.85 9.38
N GLY A 337 -24.03 4.89 9.78
CA GLY A 337 -25.12 5.45 8.99
C GLY A 337 -26.25 4.47 8.71
N GLU A 338 -26.96 4.71 7.62
CA GLU A 338 -28.17 3.98 7.23
C GLU A 338 -28.19 3.71 5.73
N LEU A 339 -28.58 2.49 5.32
CA LEU A 339 -28.97 2.22 3.93
C LEU A 339 -30.48 2.37 3.78
N ARG A 340 -30.88 3.06 2.69
CA ARG A 340 -32.27 3.21 2.26
C ARG A 340 -32.49 2.66 0.87
N TYR A 341 -33.61 1.97 0.65
CA TYR A 341 -33.98 1.49 -0.67
C TYR A 341 -34.57 2.63 -1.50
N VAL A 342 -33.93 2.97 -2.61
CA VAL A 342 -34.37 4.01 -3.52
C VAL A 342 -35.24 3.42 -4.62
N VAL A 343 -36.40 4.04 -4.87
CA VAL A 343 -37.35 3.69 -5.93
C VAL A 343 -37.42 4.85 -6.91
N ALA A 344 -36.46 4.90 -7.82
CA ALA A 344 -36.45 5.88 -8.91
C ALA A 344 -35.77 5.28 -10.14
N PRO A 345 -36.42 5.20 -11.31
CA PRO A 345 -35.76 4.65 -12.51
C PRO A 345 -34.46 5.42 -12.85
N PRO A 346 -33.36 4.74 -13.14
CA PRO A 346 -33.15 3.28 -13.12
C PRO A 346 -32.69 2.73 -11.74
N HIS A 347 -32.77 3.51 -10.67
CA HIS A 347 -32.32 3.19 -9.32
C HIS A 347 -33.39 2.42 -8.54
N TYR A 348 -33.27 1.09 -8.48
CA TYR A 348 -34.09 0.21 -7.65
C TYR A 348 -33.16 -0.60 -6.75
N HIS A 349 -32.34 0.10 -5.91
CA HIS A 349 -31.33 -0.52 -5.08
C HIS A 349 -31.12 0.23 -3.76
N TRP A 350 -30.31 -0.33 -2.88
CA TRP A 350 -29.99 0.29 -1.60
C TRP A 350 -28.88 1.35 -1.76
N HIS A 351 -29.00 2.43 -1.00
CA HIS A 351 -28.09 3.56 -0.99
C HIS A 351 -27.62 3.89 0.42
N LEU A 352 -26.32 4.12 0.61
CA LEU A 352 -25.80 4.74 1.83
C LEU A 352 -26.26 6.20 1.88
N ALA A 353 -27.11 6.51 2.86
CA ALA A 353 -27.67 7.86 3.03
C ALA A 353 -26.60 8.83 3.54
N GLY A 354 -26.62 10.07 3.02
CA GLY A 354 -25.72 11.14 3.47
C GLY A 354 -24.25 10.96 3.19
N PHE A 355 -23.88 10.05 2.26
CA PHE A 355 -22.46 9.77 1.96
C PHE A 355 -21.79 10.93 1.21
N ASP A 356 -22.47 11.54 0.28
CA ASP A 356 -21.91 12.56 -0.61
C ASP A 356 -22.90 13.73 -0.76
N HIS A 357 -22.39 14.96 -0.77
CA HIS A 357 -23.18 16.18 -0.83
C HIS A 357 -22.66 17.17 -1.86
N TYR A 358 -23.59 17.84 -2.51
CA TYR A 358 -23.32 18.87 -3.51
C TYR A 358 -23.91 20.21 -3.08
N GLU A 359 -23.14 21.25 -3.21
CA GLU A 359 -23.53 22.58 -2.79
C GLU A 359 -23.21 23.62 -3.86
N LEU A 360 -24.09 24.58 -4.03
CA LEU A 360 -23.78 25.80 -4.76
C LEU A 360 -23.68 26.95 -3.77
N ARG A 361 -22.54 27.62 -3.76
CA ARG A 361 -22.23 28.70 -2.82
C ARG A 361 -21.87 29.99 -3.56
N SER A 362 -22.21 31.13 -2.99
CA SER A 362 -21.79 32.43 -3.51
C SER A 362 -20.28 32.53 -3.63
N ALA A 363 -19.78 33.14 -4.70
CA ALA A 363 -18.35 33.36 -4.85
C ALA A 363 -17.80 34.51 -3.99
N SER A 364 -18.66 35.43 -3.53
CA SER A 364 -18.25 36.61 -2.75
C SER A 364 -18.09 36.31 -1.25
N ASP A 365 -19.06 35.67 -0.64
CA ASP A 365 -19.15 35.44 0.80
C ASP A 365 -19.26 33.97 1.20
N PHE A 366 -19.25 33.08 0.21
CA PHE A 366 -19.34 31.63 0.37
C PHE A 366 -20.63 31.11 1.01
N LYS A 367 -21.66 31.93 1.01
CA LYS A 367 -22.98 31.57 1.54
C LYS A 367 -23.57 30.41 0.72
N LEU A 368 -24.20 29.46 1.40
CA LEU A 368 -24.93 28.35 0.78
C LEU A 368 -26.18 28.92 0.06
N LEU A 369 -26.39 28.56 -1.21
CA LEU A 369 -27.49 29.02 -2.05
C LEU A 369 -28.39 27.87 -2.50
N ALA A 370 -27.82 26.72 -2.78
CA ALA A 370 -28.51 25.47 -3.11
C ALA A 370 -27.75 24.29 -2.62
N ARG A 371 -28.46 23.23 -2.24
CA ARG A 371 -27.92 21.92 -1.87
C ARG A 371 -28.70 20.85 -2.63
N ASP A 372 -28.05 19.71 -2.86
CA ASP A 372 -28.65 18.54 -3.52
C ASP A 372 -29.80 17.93 -2.69
N TYR A 373 -30.64 17.18 -3.37
CA TYR A 373 -31.74 16.41 -2.77
C TYR A 373 -31.43 14.91 -2.78
N LYS A 374 -30.23 14.50 -3.21
CA LYS A 374 -29.89 13.09 -3.33
C LYS A 374 -29.83 12.43 -1.97
N SER A 375 -30.58 11.35 -1.81
CA SER A 375 -30.74 10.64 -0.53
C SER A 375 -29.60 9.65 -0.22
N GLY A 376 -28.65 9.45 -1.14
CA GLY A 376 -27.53 8.54 -0.93
C GLY A 376 -26.93 7.94 -2.20
N PHE A 377 -26.00 7.01 -2.03
CA PHE A 377 -25.17 6.43 -3.08
C PHE A 377 -25.04 4.91 -2.92
N CYS A 378 -24.99 4.18 -4.03
CA CYS A 378 -24.62 2.79 -4.09
C CYS A 378 -23.11 2.70 -4.34
N LEU A 379 -22.34 2.30 -3.35
CA LEU A 379 -20.88 2.25 -3.43
C LEU A 379 -20.42 0.95 -4.10
N ALA A 380 -19.71 1.06 -5.22
CA ALA A 380 -19.21 -0.10 -5.96
C ALA A 380 -18.02 0.21 -6.88
N ASP A 381 -17.28 -0.83 -7.27
CA ASP A 381 -16.11 -0.76 -8.15
C ASP A 381 -16.50 -0.76 -9.65
N HIS A 382 -17.47 0.03 -10.06
CA HIS A 382 -18.06 -0.08 -11.40
C HIS A 382 -17.34 0.72 -12.48
N TRP A 383 -16.69 1.84 -12.15
CA TRP A 383 -16.38 2.87 -13.13
C TRP A 383 -14.99 3.46 -13.03
N GLY A 384 -14.01 2.77 -13.56
CA GLY A 384 -12.69 3.38 -13.73
C GLY A 384 -11.75 3.20 -12.55
N HIS A 385 -10.62 3.90 -12.61
CA HIS A 385 -9.52 3.73 -11.69
C HIS A 385 -9.13 5.05 -11.05
N ALA A 386 -8.67 5.01 -9.80
CA ALA A 386 -8.14 6.16 -9.10
C ALA A 386 -6.92 6.73 -9.82
N ILE A 387 -6.85 8.07 -9.93
CA ILE A 387 -5.74 8.75 -10.64
C ILE A 387 -4.40 8.38 -9.99
N GLY A 388 -3.47 7.91 -10.83
CA GLY A 388 -2.11 7.60 -10.41
C GLY A 388 -1.98 6.36 -9.50
N MET A 389 -3.00 5.52 -9.44
CA MET A 389 -2.98 4.27 -8.68
C MET A 389 -3.17 3.07 -9.61
N SER A 390 -2.49 1.97 -9.30
CA SER A 390 -2.85 0.66 -9.80
C SER A 390 -3.86 0.02 -8.85
N HIS A 391 -4.63 -0.91 -9.38
CA HIS A 391 -5.71 -1.60 -8.65
C HIS A 391 -5.56 -3.11 -8.78
N GLY A 392 -6.01 -3.82 -7.74
CA GLY A 392 -6.26 -5.25 -7.78
C GLY A 392 -7.60 -5.58 -8.45
N PRO A 393 -8.05 -6.84 -8.41
CA PRO A 393 -9.38 -7.20 -8.85
C PRO A 393 -10.45 -6.48 -8.00
N PRO A 394 -11.56 -6.03 -8.60
CA PRO A 394 -12.63 -5.37 -7.87
C PRO A 394 -13.32 -6.35 -6.90
N ARG A 395 -13.57 -5.90 -5.68
CA ARG A 395 -14.31 -6.66 -4.66
C ARG A 395 -15.81 -6.39 -4.73
N PHE A 396 -16.22 -5.14 -4.96
CA PHE A 396 -17.59 -4.67 -4.91
C PHE A 396 -18.16 -4.55 -6.33
N ARG A 397 -18.51 -5.70 -6.91
CA ARG A 397 -19.14 -5.78 -8.24
C ARG A 397 -20.65 -5.80 -8.18
N GLY A 398 -21.22 -5.79 -6.98
CA GLY A 398 -22.65 -5.89 -6.76
C GLY A 398 -23.39 -4.62 -7.17
N SER A 399 -24.67 -4.75 -7.42
CA SER A 399 -25.59 -3.67 -7.76
C SER A 399 -26.33 -3.14 -6.51
N CYS A 400 -25.72 -3.20 -5.32
CA CYS A 400 -26.34 -2.80 -4.06
C CYS A 400 -27.73 -3.43 -3.86
N ALA A 401 -27.81 -4.73 -4.08
CA ALA A 401 -29.06 -5.52 -4.07
C ALA A 401 -30.17 -4.91 -4.95
N GLN A 402 -29.84 -4.58 -6.18
CA GLN A 402 -30.79 -4.03 -7.17
C GLN A 402 -32.00 -4.97 -7.35
N PHE A 403 -33.20 -4.40 -7.37
CA PHE A 403 -34.51 -5.07 -7.42
C PHE A 403 -34.84 -5.96 -6.20
N HIS A 404 -33.99 -5.98 -5.16
CA HIS A 404 -34.19 -6.73 -3.92
C HIS A 404 -34.52 -5.79 -2.75
N ARG A 405 -35.72 -5.21 -2.79
CA ARG A 405 -36.21 -4.34 -1.71
C ARG A 405 -36.34 -5.10 -0.39
N ASP A 406 -36.57 -6.41 -0.46
CA ASP A 406 -36.70 -7.31 0.68
C ASP A 406 -35.38 -7.80 1.26
N ALA A 407 -34.23 -7.44 0.64
CA ALA A 407 -32.91 -7.79 1.16
C ALA A 407 -32.79 -7.41 2.65
N ARG A 408 -32.23 -8.31 3.43
CA ARG A 408 -31.98 -8.11 4.87
C ARG A 408 -30.52 -7.82 5.18
N PHE A 409 -29.69 -7.96 4.18
CA PHE A 409 -28.25 -7.83 4.24
C PHE A 409 -27.74 -7.28 2.89
N VAL A 410 -26.91 -6.25 2.95
CA VAL A 410 -26.24 -5.66 1.78
C VAL A 410 -24.81 -5.30 2.14
N GLU A 411 -23.87 -5.62 1.27
CA GLU A 411 -22.49 -5.10 1.35
C GLU A 411 -22.25 -4.17 0.19
N GLU A 412 -21.67 -3.03 0.50
CA GLU A 412 -21.25 -2.00 -0.45
C GLU A 412 -19.83 -1.54 -0.11
N GLY A 413 -19.16 -0.93 -1.07
CA GLY A 413 -17.84 -0.38 -0.83
C GLY A 413 -17.10 0.01 -2.08
N SER A 414 -15.84 0.42 -1.90
CA SER A 414 -14.91 0.69 -2.98
C SER A 414 -13.54 0.12 -2.64
N SER A 415 -12.99 -0.66 -3.56
CA SER A 415 -11.65 -1.24 -3.44
C SER A 415 -10.58 -0.18 -3.63
N VAL A 416 -9.43 -0.37 -3.00
CA VAL A 416 -8.28 0.53 -3.18
C VAL A 416 -7.88 0.61 -4.65
N GLY A 417 -7.71 1.83 -5.16
CA GLY A 417 -7.36 2.09 -6.56
C GLY A 417 -8.55 2.18 -7.50
N TYR A 418 -9.78 2.08 -7.00
CA TYR A 418 -10.99 2.27 -7.81
C TYR A 418 -11.59 3.65 -7.62
N THR A 419 -12.38 4.05 -8.62
CA THR A 419 -13.18 5.29 -8.62
C THR A 419 -14.64 4.94 -8.68
N ASP A 420 -15.40 5.45 -7.75
CA ASP A 420 -16.85 5.48 -7.84
C ASP A 420 -17.27 6.72 -8.63
N ARG A 421 -18.09 6.55 -9.67
CA ARG A 421 -18.45 7.60 -10.63
C ARG A 421 -19.93 7.70 -10.84
N TYR A 422 -20.46 8.90 -10.70
CA TYR A 422 -21.86 9.24 -10.92
C TYR A 422 -21.97 10.26 -12.04
N PRO A 423 -22.49 9.89 -13.24
CA PRO A 423 -22.70 10.80 -14.36
C PRO A 423 -23.71 11.92 -14.06
N ALA A 424 -23.57 13.02 -14.78
CA ALA A 424 -24.39 14.24 -14.61
C ALA A 424 -25.91 14.06 -14.77
N PHE A 425 -26.34 12.98 -15.45
CA PHE A 425 -27.75 12.69 -15.70
C PHE A 425 -28.40 11.78 -14.65
N PHE A 426 -27.66 11.34 -13.64
CA PHE A 426 -28.24 10.50 -12.59
C PHE A 426 -29.22 11.29 -11.72
N HIS A 427 -30.32 10.63 -11.37
CA HIS A 427 -31.39 11.22 -10.59
C HIS A 427 -30.91 11.81 -9.25
N GLY A 428 -31.41 13.03 -8.97
CA GLY A 428 -31.11 13.73 -7.72
C GLY A 428 -29.71 14.38 -7.64
N GLN A 429 -28.89 14.25 -8.68
CA GLN A 429 -27.53 14.81 -8.74
C GLN A 429 -27.50 16.18 -9.45
N GLN A 430 -28.58 16.93 -9.34
CA GLN A 430 -28.68 18.25 -9.94
C GLN A 430 -29.00 19.30 -8.88
N LEU A 431 -28.53 20.50 -9.14
CA LEU A 431 -28.81 21.69 -8.31
C LEU A 431 -29.76 22.65 -9.05
N ASP A 432 -30.80 23.04 -8.40
CA ASP A 432 -31.76 24.03 -8.96
C ASP A 432 -31.09 25.40 -9.02
N ILE A 433 -30.95 25.93 -10.25
CA ILE A 433 -30.34 27.22 -10.53
C ILE A 433 -31.39 28.24 -11.05
N THR A 434 -32.65 27.87 -11.11
CA THR A 434 -33.75 28.66 -11.72
C THR A 434 -33.81 30.10 -11.20
N LYS A 435 -33.64 30.28 -9.90
CA LYS A 435 -33.72 31.58 -9.23
C LYS A 435 -32.38 32.28 -9.00
N LEU A 436 -31.30 31.70 -9.50
CA LEU A 436 -29.96 32.27 -9.29
C LEU A 436 -29.67 33.36 -10.35
N PRO A 437 -29.23 34.56 -9.96
CA PRO A 437 -28.84 35.59 -10.91
C PRO A 437 -27.57 35.20 -11.67
N ALA A 438 -27.31 35.89 -12.78
CA ALA A 438 -26.02 35.81 -13.42
C ALA A 438 -24.91 36.21 -12.44
N GLY A 439 -23.83 35.39 -12.37
CA GLY A 439 -22.80 35.59 -11.36
C GLY A 439 -21.75 34.52 -11.34
N ARG A 440 -20.90 34.56 -10.30
CA ARG A 440 -19.88 33.54 -10.01
C ARG A 440 -20.31 32.73 -8.78
N TYR A 441 -20.10 31.42 -8.85
CA TYR A 441 -20.53 30.50 -7.82
C TYR A 441 -19.47 29.42 -7.62
N TRP A 442 -19.35 28.92 -6.39
CA TRP A 442 -18.62 27.71 -6.07
C TRP A 442 -19.57 26.52 -6.13
N LEU A 443 -19.31 25.58 -7.02
CA LEU A 443 -19.90 24.24 -6.99
C LEU A 443 -18.99 23.38 -6.14
N VAL A 444 -19.41 23.03 -4.93
CA VAL A 444 -18.65 22.27 -3.94
C VAL A 444 -19.20 20.88 -3.84
N HIS A 445 -18.31 19.92 -3.76
CA HIS A 445 -18.60 18.51 -3.65
C HIS A 445 -17.88 17.92 -2.44
N ARG A 446 -18.60 17.22 -1.55
CA ARG A 446 -18.09 16.67 -0.28
C ARG A 446 -18.48 15.23 -0.11
N ALA A 447 -17.49 14.35 0.07
CA ALA A 447 -17.71 12.98 0.48
C ALA A 447 -17.61 12.86 2.01
N ASN A 448 -18.41 11.96 2.60
CA ASN A 448 -18.40 11.64 4.03
C ASN A 448 -18.38 12.89 4.94
N GLU A 449 -19.24 13.88 4.64
CA GLU A 449 -19.27 15.18 5.31
C GLU A 449 -19.52 15.06 6.82
N ASP A 450 -20.36 14.11 7.22
CA ASP A 450 -20.74 13.87 8.61
C ASP A 450 -19.74 12.98 9.37
N PHE A 451 -18.63 12.60 8.75
CA PHE A 451 -17.59 11.72 9.33
C PHE A 451 -18.10 10.38 9.86
N HIS A 452 -19.20 9.87 9.31
CA HIS A 452 -19.78 8.60 9.72
C HIS A 452 -18.89 7.40 9.37
N LEU A 453 -18.12 7.49 8.28
CA LEU A 453 -17.12 6.52 7.90
C LEU A 453 -15.74 6.96 8.40
N ARG A 454 -15.01 6.07 9.02
CA ARG A 454 -13.64 6.31 9.47
C ARG A 454 -12.67 6.21 8.31
N GLU A 455 -11.80 7.19 8.19
CA GLU A 455 -10.79 7.32 7.14
C GLU A 455 -9.40 7.63 7.74
N THR A 456 -8.36 7.46 6.93
CA THR A 456 -6.99 7.90 7.30
C THR A 456 -6.83 9.41 7.25
N SER A 457 -7.59 10.10 6.38
CA SER A 457 -7.64 11.56 6.24
C SER A 457 -9.02 11.97 5.76
N TYR A 458 -9.46 13.14 6.20
CA TYR A 458 -10.70 13.79 5.71
C TYR A 458 -10.40 15.08 4.94
N ARG A 459 -9.11 15.41 4.76
CA ARG A 459 -8.68 16.69 4.16
C ARG A 459 -8.95 16.75 2.66
N ASP A 460 -9.00 15.61 2.02
CA ASP A 460 -9.18 15.39 0.59
C ASP A 460 -10.61 14.95 0.22
N ASN A 461 -11.54 14.99 1.20
CA ASN A 461 -12.96 14.70 1.01
C ASN A 461 -13.75 15.85 0.37
N VAL A 462 -13.11 16.91 -0.08
CA VAL A 462 -13.77 18.06 -0.68
C VAL A 462 -13.02 18.56 -1.92
N ALA A 463 -13.78 18.85 -2.96
CA ALA A 463 -13.29 19.50 -4.16
C ALA A 463 -14.34 20.47 -4.71
N SER A 464 -13.94 21.40 -5.57
CA SER A 464 -14.87 22.40 -6.07
C SER A 464 -14.53 22.92 -7.48
N LEU A 465 -15.52 23.56 -8.09
CA LEU A 465 -15.33 24.39 -9.28
C LEU A 465 -15.79 25.83 -8.96
N LEU A 466 -15.00 26.82 -9.38
CA LEU A 466 -15.53 28.16 -9.56
C LEU A 466 -16.17 28.24 -10.94
N ILE A 467 -17.45 28.51 -11.00
CA ILE A 467 -18.23 28.59 -12.23
C ILE A 467 -18.79 30.02 -12.46
N ARG A 468 -19.07 30.34 -13.70
CA ARG A 468 -19.83 31.53 -14.09
C ARG A 468 -21.16 31.07 -14.69
N LEU A 469 -22.26 31.52 -14.08
CA LEU A 469 -23.61 31.39 -14.61
C LEU A 469 -23.98 32.67 -15.38
N THR A 470 -24.50 32.53 -16.58
CA THR A 470 -25.05 33.65 -17.39
C THR A 470 -26.39 33.26 -17.93
N TRP A 471 -27.25 34.27 -18.17
CA TRP A 471 -28.58 34.12 -18.74
C TRP A 471 -28.70 34.89 -20.04
N ARG A 472 -29.19 34.25 -21.08
CA ARG A 472 -29.50 34.87 -22.38
C ARG A 472 -30.90 34.48 -22.78
N SER A 473 -31.82 35.50 -22.91
CA SER A 473 -33.23 35.28 -23.26
C SER A 473 -33.90 34.17 -22.42
N GLY A 474 -33.63 34.14 -21.11
CA GLY A 474 -34.19 33.15 -20.19
C GLY A 474 -33.52 31.77 -20.18
N THR A 475 -32.47 31.57 -21.00
CA THR A 475 -31.72 30.32 -21.05
C THR A 475 -30.40 30.50 -20.31
N PRO A 476 -30.07 29.63 -19.32
CA PRO A 476 -28.79 29.68 -18.60
C PRO A 476 -27.68 29.00 -19.36
N SER A 477 -26.45 29.47 -19.14
CA SER A 477 -25.25 28.78 -19.51
C SER A 477 -24.21 28.88 -18.40
N VAL A 478 -23.38 27.81 -18.25
CA VAL A 478 -22.39 27.68 -17.20
C VAL A 478 -21.02 27.44 -17.82
N THR A 479 -20.02 28.17 -17.34
CA THR A 479 -18.61 27.96 -17.72
C THR A 479 -17.75 27.77 -16.48
N THR A 480 -16.79 26.82 -16.53
CA THR A 480 -15.81 26.63 -15.48
C THR A 480 -14.74 27.72 -15.58
N LEU A 481 -14.49 28.42 -14.49
CA LEU A 481 -13.44 29.43 -14.35
C LEU A 481 -12.19 28.87 -13.67
N ARG A 482 -12.36 27.97 -12.69
CA ARG A 482 -11.25 27.37 -11.93
C ARG A 482 -11.67 26.01 -11.37
N THR A 483 -10.70 25.10 -11.31
CA THR A 483 -10.84 23.76 -10.71
C THR A 483 -9.99 23.67 -9.46
N CYS A 484 -10.56 23.19 -8.36
CA CYS A 484 -9.92 23.11 -7.05
C CYS A 484 -10.04 21.73 -6.43
N TRP A 485 -8.92 21.21 -5.94
CA TRP A 485 -8.85 19.95 -5.16
C TRP A 485 -9.06 20.21 -3.66
N ARG A 486 -9.85 21.17 -3.34
CA ARG A 486 -10.24 21.60 -1.99
C ARG A 486 -11.48 22.47 -2.10
N GLU A 487 -12.00 22.90 -0.95
CA GLU A 487 -13.22 23.68 -0.89
C GLU A 487 -13.17 24.99 -1.71
N ARG A 488 -12.01 25.64 -1.70
CA ARG A 488 -11.74 26.88 -2.48
C ARG A 488 -10.24 26.96 -2.81
N CYS A 489 -9.87 27.58 -3.91
CA CYS A 489 -8.47 27.87 -4.27
C CYS A 489 -8.27 29.23 -4.98
#